data_f96bd04b390685d7c262fcf65969d824
#
_entry.id   f96bd04b390685d7c262fcf65969d824
#
_cell.length_a   1.000
_cell.length_b   1.000
_cell.length_c   1.000
_cell.angle_alpha   90.00
_cell.angle_beta   90.00
_cell.angle_gamma   90.00
#
_symmetry.space_group_name_H-M   'P 1'
#
loop_
_entity.id
_entity.type
_entity.pdbx_description
1 polymer ?
#
loop_
_entity_poly.entity_id
_entity_poly.type
_entity_poly.pdbx_seq_one_letter_code
_entity_poly.pdbx_strand_id
1 'polypeptide(L)'
;MTVYVDDVRHKFGNMVMCHLWADTLDELLAMVDTIGVQRKWIQGHPTLSFGKHRHASWVHFDIALSKKALAIKAGAVLTDKYGPSEHTAKLGIASGDPARAERGQRMLDNIARCRAMFSEQPV
;
A
#
# COMPACT_ATOMS: atom_id res chain seq x y z
N MET A 1 10.01 -8.69 7.78
CA MET A 1 8.87 -8.71 6.87
C MET A 1 7.77 -7.89 7.49
N THR A 2 7.08 -7.06 6.69
CA THR A 2 6.32 -5.95 7.26
C THR A 2 5.00 -5.76 6.53
N VAL A 3 3.96 -5.38 7.30
CA VAL A 3 2.67 -4.92 6.79
C VAL A 3 2.62 -3.40 6.98
N TYR A 4 2.03 -2.71 6.01
CA TYR A 4 2.01 -1.25 5.95
C TYR A 4 0.59 -0.71 5.79
N VAL A 5 0.35 0.45 6.37
CA VAL A 5 -0.82 1.29 6.07
C VAL A 5 -0.33 2.68 5.71
N ASP A 6 -1.08 3.39 4.86
CA ASP A 6 -0.72 4.77 4.53
C ASP A 6 -1.60 5.78 5.28
N ASP A 7 -1.30 7.04 5.07
CA ASP A 7 -2.02 8.16 5.68
C ASP A 7 -2.96 8.84 4.69
N VAL A 8 -3.30 8.17 3.62
CA VAL A 8 -4.27 8.64 2.63
C VAL A 8 -5.68 8.51 3.21
N ARG A 9 -6.53 9.46 2.87
CA ARG A 9 -7.94 9.46 3.24
C ARG A 9 -8.76 9.63 1.98
N HIS A 10 -9.26 8.51 1.43
CA HIS A 10 -10.15 8.59 0.29
C HIS A 10 -11.55 8.11 0.66
N LYS A 11 -12.54 8.73 0.03
CA LYS A 11 -13.94 8.40 0.31
C LYS A 11 -14.41 7.24 -0.54
N PHE A 12 -15.13 6.31 0.10
CA PHE A 12 -15.87 5.26 -0.59
C PHE A 12 -17.27 5.22 0.04
N GLY A 13 -18.26 5.79 -0.66
CA GLY A 13 -19.57 6.02 -0.08
C GLY A 13 -19.48 6.91 1.16
N ASN A 14 -19.98 6.43 2.29
CA ASN A 14 -19.91 7.14 3.57
C ASN A 14 -18.65 6.81 4.38
N MET A 15 -17.74 6.01 3.82
CA MET A 15 -16.54 5.56 4.51
C MET A 15 -15.32 6.35 4.04
N VAL A 16 -14.39 6.60 4.97
CA VAL A 16 -13.05 7.11 4.65
C VAL A 16 -12.09 5.94 4.77
N MET A 17 -11.30 5.72 3.73
CA MET A 17 -10.45 4.54 3.62
C MET A 17 -8.99 4.91 3.36
N CYS A 18 -8.11 4.01 3.72
CA CYS A 18 -6.68 4.06 3.41
C CYS A 18 -6.25 2.74 2.78
N HIS A 19 -4.99 2.64 2.38
CA HIS A 19 -4.45 1.43 1.77
C HIS A 19 -3.71 0.58 2.82
N LEU A 20 -3.82 -0.75 2.64
CA LEU A 20 -3.09 -1.75 3.44
C LEU A 20 -2.37 -2.69 2.47
N TRP A 21 -1.09 -2.89 2.65
CA TRP A 21 -0.28 -3.81 1.84
C TRP A 21 0.83 -4.42 2.69
N ALA A 22 1.56 -5.36 2.13
CA ALA A 22 2.64 -6.04 2.86
C ALA A 22 3.77 -6.46 1.92
N ASP A 23 4.89 -6.86 2.50
CA ASP A 23 6.02 -7.40 1.74
C ASP A 23 5.68 -8.74 1.09
N THR A 24 4.82 -9.53 1.73
CA THR A 24 4.36 -10.83 1.20
C THR A 24 2.85 -10.94 1.27
N LEU A 25 2.28 -11.78 0.39
CA LEU A 25 0.85 -12.06 0.39
C LEU A 25 0.41 -12.73 1.71
N ASP A 26 1.20 -13.66 2.23
CA ASP A 26 0.86 -14.39 3.46
C ASP A 26 0.73 -13.42 4.64
N GLU A 27 1.63 -12.45 4.76
CA GLU A 27 1.55 -11.44 5.81
C GLU A 27 0.32 -10.55 5.67
N LEU A 28 0.00 -10.17 4.42
CA LEU A 28 -1.18 -9.35 4.14
C LEU A 28 -2.46 -10.08 4.54
N LEU A 29 -2.59 -11.35 4.14
CA LEU A 29 -3.77 -12.14 4.47
C LEU A 29 -3.89 -12.40 5.97
N ALA A 30 -2.77 -12.65 6.66
CA ALA A 30 -2.77 -12.82 8.10
C ALA A 30 -3.24 -11.55 8.82
N MET A 31 -2.81 -10.37 8.32
CA MET A 31 -3.23 -9.10 8.90
C MET A 31 -4.72 -8.85 8.72
N VAL A 32 -5.26 -9.06 7.51
CA VAL A 32 -6.70 -8.85 7.27
C VAL A 32 -7.56 -9.78 8.11
N ASP A 33 -7.12 -11.02 8.31
CA ASP A 33 -7.80 -11.95 9.23
C ASP A 33 -7.80 -11.40 10.66
N THR A 34 -6.67 -10.88 11.11
CA THR A 34 -6.51 -10.34 12.46
C THR A 34 -7.41 -9.14 12.71
N ILE A 35 -7.56 -8.24 11.74
CA ILE A 35 -8.36 -7.03 11.88
C ILE A 35 -9.82 -7.19 11.45
N GLY A 36 -10.20 -8.38 10.99
CA GLY A 36 -11.60 -8.68 10.63
C GLY A 36 -12.02 -8.15 9.27
N VAL A 37 -11.07 -8.02 8.32
CA VAL A 37 -11.37 -7.68 6.92
C VAL A 37 -11.45 -8.99 6.13
N GLN A 38 -12.47 -9.11 5.27
CA GLN A 38 -12.63 -10.32 4.47
C GLN A 38 -11.60 -10.38 3.35
N ARG A 39 -10.99 -11.55 3.16
CA ARG A 39 -9.96 -11.76 2.13
C ARG A 39 -10.46 -11.48 0.72
N LYS A 40 -11.76 -11.67 0.46
CA LYS A 40 -12.34 -11.46 -0.87
C LYS A 40 -12.20 -10.04 -1.41
N TRP A 41 -11.96 -9.06 -0.54
CA TRP A 41 -11.81 -7.66 -0.94
C TRP A 41 -10.40 -7.32 -1.43
N ILE A 42 -9.52 -8.30 -1.54
CA ILE A 42 -8.17 -8.07 -2.10
C ILE A 42 -8.24 -7.48 -3.50
N GLN A 43 -7.39 -6.52 -3.78
CA GLN A 43 -7.30 -5.87 -5.08
C GLN A 43 -5.95 -6.18 -5.74
N GLY A 44 -5.94 -6.27 -7.06
CA GLY A 44 -4.71 -6.43 -7.84
C GLY A 44 -4.13 -7.84 -7.87
N HIS A 45 -4.81 -8.84 -7.32
CA HIS A 45 -4.34 -10.23 -7.37
C HIS A 45 -5.02 -10.98 -8.52
N PRO A 46 -4.25 -11.70 -9.36
CA PRO A 46 -4.81 -12.31 -10.58
C PRO A 46 -5.85 -13.39 -10.33
N THR A 47 -5.79 -14.10 -9.21
CA THR A 47 -6.71 -15.21 -8.91
C THR A 47 -7.58 -15.00 -7.68
N LEU A 48 -7.10 -14.25 -6.68
CA LEU A 48 -7.85 -14.01 -5.43
C LEU A 48 -8.81 -12.83 -5.53
N SER A 49 -8.52 -11.85 -6.39
CA SER A 49 -9.39 -10.70 -6.61
C SER A 49 -10.56 -11.09 -7.51
N PHE A 50 -11.75 -10.52 -7.26
CA PHE A 50 -12.91 -10.78 -8.09
C PHE A 50 -13.40 -9.50 -8.78
N GLY A 51 -14.06 -9.66 -9.93
CA GLY A 51 -14.66 -8.56 -10.67
C GLY A 51 -13.65 -7.47 -11.04
N LYS A 52 -14.05 -6.24 -10.89
CA LYS A 52 -13.22 -5.06 -11.20
C LYS A 52 -12.00 -4.93 -10.30
N HIS A 53 -11.99 -5.57 -9.14
CA HIS A 53 -10.86 -5.50 -8.20
C HIS A 53 -9.58 -6.12 -8.78
N ARG A 54 -9.69 -6.99 -9.77
CA ARG A 54 -8.54 -7.57 -10.47
C ARG A 54 -7.75 -6.56 -11.29
N HIS A 55 -8.36 -5.42 -11.65
CA HIS A 55 -7.76 -4.41 -12.53
C HIS A 55 -6.86 -3.42 -11.78
N ALA A 56 -6.79 -3.48 -10.46
CA ALA A 56 -5.85 -2.66 -9.71
C ALA A 56 -4.42 -3.03 -10.10
N SER A 57 -3.53 -2.02 -10.15
CA SER A 57 -2.17 -2.19 -10.62
C SER A 57 -1.22 -2.83 -9.61
N TRP A 58 -1.67 -3.03 -8.38
CA TRP A 58 -0.85 -3.56 -7.28
C TRP A 58 -1.72 -4.28 -6.26
N VAL A 59 -1.10 -5.16 -5.47
CA VAL A 59 -1.82 -5.99 -4.49
C VAL A 59 -1.98 -5.22 -3.19
N HIS A 60 -3.22 -4.96 -2.81
CA HIS A 60 -3.54 -4.22 -1.59
C HIS A 60 -5.00 -4.43 -1.18
N PHE A 61 -5.34 -3.92 -0.01
CA PHE A 61 -6.72 -3.76 0.44
C PHE A 61 -6.99 -2.26 0.68
N ASP A 62 -8.23 -1.84 0.43
CA ASP A 62 -8.73 -0.59 0.96
C ASP A 62 -9.43 -0.90 2.28
N ILE A 63 -9.07 -0.20 3.35
CA ILE A 63 -9.62 -0.45 4.68
C ILE A 63 -10.12 0.84 5.32
N ALA A 64 -11.16 0.72 6.14
CA ALA A 64 -11.70 1.85 6.89
C ALA A 64 -10.71 2.32 7.97
N LEU A 65 -10.84 3.56 8.41
CA LEU A 65 -9.94 4.13 9.44
C LEU A 65 -10.00 3.36 10.76
N SER A 66 -11.14 2.76 11.11
CA SER A 66 -11.25 1.90 12.29
C SER A 66 -10.38 0.65 12.16
N LYS A 67 -10.30 0.08 10.96
CA LYS A 67 -9.43 -1.07 10.68
C LYS A 67 -7.96 -0.67 10.63
N LYS A 68 -7.66 0.54 10.15
CA LYS A 68 -6.31 1.11 10.19
C LYS A 68 -5.77 1.14 11.62
N ALA A 69 -6.57 1.61 12.57
CA ALA A 69 -6.18 1.65 13.97
C ALA A 69 -5.87 0.25 14.51
N LEU A 70 -6.70 -0.74 14.17
CA LEU A 70 -6.46 -2.14 14.56
C LEU A 70 -5.19 -2.70 13.92
N ALA A 71 -4.93 -2.37 12.64
CA ALA A 71 -3.74 -2.83 11.93
C ALA A 71 -2.46 -2.27 12.59
N ILE A 72 -2.45 -0.99 12.94
CA ILE A 72 -1.31 -0.36 13.63
C ILE A 72 -1.09 -1.03 14.98
N LYS A 73 -2.15 -1.29 15.74
CA LYS A 73 -2.07 -1.98 17.02
C LYS A 73 -1.51 -3.39 16.86
N ALA A 74 -1.79 -4.06 15.73
CA ALA A 74 -1.30 -5.40 15.43
C ALA A 74 0.12 -5.40 14.81
N GLY A 75 0.76 -4.23 14.69
CA GLY A 75 2.14 -4.13 14.23
C GLY A 75 2.35 -3.56 12.84
N ALA A 76 1.30 -3.13 12.14
CA ALA A 76 1.47 -2.49 10.84
C ALA A 76 2.22 -1.16 10.98
N VAL A 77 3.07 -0.87 10.01
CA VAL A 77 3.85 0.37 9.97
C VAL A 77 3.06 1.45 9.24
N LEU A 78 2.87 2.59 9.87
CA LEU A 78 2.25 3.75 9.25
C LEU A 78 3.25 4.41 8.30
N THR A 79 2.85 4.60 7.05
CA THR A 79 3.61 5.33 6.04
C THR A 79 2.88 6.62 5.68
N ASP A 80 3.56 7.45 4.87
CA ASP A 80 2.95 8.65 4.28
C ASP A 80 2.22 8.30 2.98
N LYS A 81 1.69 9.32 2.29
CA LYS A 81 0.99 9.16 1.01
C LYS A 81 1.84 8.56 -0.11
N TYR A 82 3.17 8.58 0.03
CA TYR A 82 4.10 8.01 -0.96
C TYR A 82 4.37 6.52 -0.74
N GLY A 83 3.90 5.93 0.35
CA GLY A 83 4.14 4.52 0.67
C GLY A 83 3.78 3.55 -0.45
N PRO A 84 2.56 3.63 -1.02
CA PRO A 84 2.17 2.75 -2.13
C PRO A 84 3.07 2.87 -3.36
N SER A 85 3.40 4.09 -3.76
CA SER A 85 4.28 4.32 -4.92
C SER A 85 5.70 3.81 -4.66
N GLU A 86 6.20 3.98 -3.45
CA GLU A 86 7.51 3.44 -3.04
C GLU A 86 7.52 1.91 -3.11
N HIS A 87 6.46 1.27 -2.61
CA HIS A 87 6.31 -0.18 -2.68
C HIS A 87 6.33 -0.69 -4.13
N THR A 88 5.53 -0.08 -5.00
CA THR A 88 5.45 -0.44 -6.42
C THR A 88 6.80 -0.23 -7.11
N ALA A 89 7.50 0.87 -6.81
CA ALA A 89 8.82 1.15 -7.36
C ALA A 89 9.84 0.07 -6.95
N LYS A 90 9.83 -0.34 -5.70
CA LYS A 90 10.73 -1.40 -5.20
C LYS A 90 10.43 -2.74 -5.85
N LEU A 91 9.16 -3.08 -6.08
CA LEU A 91 8.79 -4.28 -6.83
C LEU A 91 9.32 -4.24 -8.26
N GLY A 92 9.26 -3.09 -8.92
CA GLY A 92 9.80 -2.90 -10.27
C GLY A 92 11.31 -3.12 -10.30
N ILE A 93 12.04 -2.57 -9.33
CA ILE A 93 13.49 -2.75 -9.22
C ILE A 93 13.84 -4.21 -9.01
N ALA A 94 13.08 -4.93 -8.19
CA ALA A 94 13.32 -6.34 -7.89
C ALA A 94 12.85 -7.30 -8.98
N SER A 95 12.13 -6.81 -10.00
CA SER A 95 11.47 -7.66 -11.01
C SER A 95 12.41 -8.36 -11.98
N GLY A 96 13.65 -7.90 -12.12
CA GLY A 96 14.58 -8.40 -13.13
C GLY A 96 14.38 -7.78 -14.51
N ASP A 97 13.36 -6.94 -14.71
CA ASP A 97 13.14 -6.21 -15.96
C ASP A 97 13.84 -4.86 -15.89
N PRO A 98 14.86 -4.61 -16.76
CA PRO A 98 15.63 -3.36 -16.72
C PRO A 98 14.78 -2.10 -16.90
N ALA A 99 13.76 -2.12 -17.76
CA ALA A 99 12.91 -0.96 -17.97
C ALA A 99 12.05 -0.65 -16.73
N ARG A 100 11.50 -1.69 -16.09
CA ARG A 100 10.75 -1.53 -14.83
C ARG A 100 11.64 -1.06 -13.69
N ALA A 101 12.87 -1.59 -13.62
CA ALA A 101 13.84 -1.19 -12.60
C ALA A 101 14.22 0.28 -12.75
N GLU A 102 14.44 0.74 -13.97
CA GLU A 102 14.76 2.14 -14.25
C GLU A 102 13.62 3.07 -13.86
N ARG A 103 12.38 2.73 -14.23
CA ARG A 103 11.20 3.50 -13.83
C ARG A 103 11.05 3.54 -12.32
N GLY A 104 11.26 2.41 -11.66
CA GLY A 104 11.21 2.31 -10.21
C GLY A 104 12.24 3.21 -9.53
N GLN A 105 13.47 3.22 -10.03
CA GLN A 105 14.52 4.07 -9.46
C GLN A 105 14.18 5.57 -9.64
N ARG A 106 13.68 5.96 -10.81
CA ARG A 106 13.22 7.35 -11.02
C ARG A 106 12.11 7.74 -10.06
N MET A 107 11.17 6.83 -9.81
CA MET A 107 10.09 7.07 -8.86
C MET A 107 10.63 7.25 -7.44
N LEU A 108 11.57 6.39 -6.99
CA LEU A 108 12.18 6.55 -5.67
C LEU A 108 12.91 7.88 -5.54
N ASP A 109 13.62 8.31 -6.57
CA ASP A 109 14.33 9.59 -6.58
C ASP A 109 13.33 10.76 -6.47
N ASN A 110 12.21 10.70 -7.19
CA ASN A 110 11.15 11.70 -7.09
C ASN A 110 10.53 11.74 -5.69
N ILE A 111 10.24 10.58 -5.12
CA ILE A 111 9.68 10.49 -3.77
C ILE A 111 10.64 11.11 -2.75
N ALA A 112 11.93 10.81 -2.86
CA ALA A 112 12.94 11.39 -1.97
C ALA A 112 12.96 12.91 -2.06
N ARG A 113 12.88 13.46 -3.28
CA ARG A 113 12.81 14.93 -3.48
C ARG A 113 11.55 15.53 -2.87
N CYS A 114 10.39 14.88 -3.06
CA CYS A 114 9.13 15.36 -2.50
C CYS A 114 9.16 15.35 -0.97
N ARG A 115 9.68 14.29 -0.37
CA ARG A 115 9.80 14.21 1.10
C ARG A 115 10.75 15.27 1.65
N ALA A 116 11.86 15.53 0.96
CA ALA A 116 12.81 16.56 1.36
C ALA A 116 12.17 17.96 1.30
N MET A 117 11.38 18.25 0.26
CA MET A 117 10.66 19.50 0.15
C MET A 117 9.71 19.73 1.34
N PHE A 118 8.97 18.72 1.75
CA PHE A 118 8.06 18.84 2.88
C PHE A 118 8.79 19.03 4.20
N SER A 119 9.91 18.37 4.39
CA SER A 119 10.69 18.49 5.64
C SER A 119 11.41 19.83 5.76
N GLU A 120 11.66 20.52 4.65
CA GLU A 120 12.33 21.84 4.61
C GLU A 120 11.36 23.01 4.72
N GLN A 121 10.04 22.77 4.61
CA GLN A 121 9.07 23.84 4.70
C GLN A 121 8.95 24.34 6.13
N PRO A 122 8.96 25.68 6.32
CA PRO A 122 8.74 26.24 7.65
C PRO A 122 7.33 25.90 8.15
N VAL A 123 7.26 25.65 9.43
CA VAL A 123 6.00 25.33 10.11
C VAL A 123 5.12 26.57 10.23
#